data_64f27103d2ea60f7427a827b97d0ec25
#
_entry.id   64f27103d2ea60f7427a827b97d0ec25
#
_cell.length_a   1.000
_cell.length_b   1.000
_cell.length_c   1.000
_cell.angle_alpha   90.00
_cell.angle_beta   90.00
_cell.angle_gamma   90.00
#
_symmetry.space_group_name_H-M   'P 1'
#
loop_
_entity.id
_entity.type
_entity.pdbx_description
1 polymer ?
#
loop_
_entity_poly.entity_id
_entity_poly.type
_entity_poly.pdbx_seq_one_letter_code
_entity_poly.pdbx_strand_id
1 'polypeptide(L)'
;MITAFALTAMAAACTPGSKQLSSGIDIANLDTTYLPGTDFYMYATGGWQKAHPLTAEYSRFGSFDQLQEDNNERLRSLIEGVAAQENEAGSIAQKIADLYNSAMDSVSLNENY
;
A
#
# COMPACT_ATOMS: atom_id res chain seq x y z
N MET A 1 -11.19 8.35 -62.39
CA MET A 1 -11.77 7.92 -61.09
C MET A 1 -10.71 8.11 -60.02
N ILE A 2 -10.83 9.16 -59.25
CA ILE A 2 -9.86 9.56 -58.23
C ILE A 2 -10.48 9.20 -56.89
N THR A 3 -9.99 8.15 -56.25
CA THR A 3 -10.41 7.74 -54.91
C THR A 3 -9.64 8.57 -53.89
N ALA A 4 -10.36 9.49 -53.25
CA ALA A 4 -9.84 10.26 -52.12
C ALA A 4 -9.73 9.37 -50.88
N PHE A 5 -8.51 9.16 -50.42
CA PHE A 5 -8.21 8.46 -49.18
C PHE A 5 -8.31 9.47 -48.03
N ALA A 6 -9.38 9.38 -47.26
CA ALA A 6 -9.57 10.23 -46.08
C ALA A 6 -8.67 9.73 -44.94
N LEU A 7 -7.64 10.47 -44.64
CA LEU A 7 -6.74 10.24 -43.50
C LEU A 7 -7.41 10.72 -42.22
N THR A 8 -8.10 9.84 -41.51
CA THR A 8 -8.64 10.12 -40.19
C THR A 8 -7.49 10.08 -39.16
N ALA A 9 -7.00 11.26 -38.79
CA ALA A 9 -6.07 11.42 -37.70
C ALA A 9 -6.79 11.11 -36.40
N MET A 10 -6.52 9.94 -35.80
CA MET A 10 -6.88 9.64 -34.40
C MET A 10 -6.03 10.50 -33.50
N ALA A 11 -6.56 11.64 -33.08
CA ALA A 11 -6.01 12.36 -31.93
C ALA A 11 -6.26 11.51 -30.67
N ALA A 12 -5.27 10.71 -30.26
CA ALA A 12 -5.22 10.12 -28.95
C ALA A 12 -5.12 11.28 -27.93
N ALA A 13 -6.26 11.74 -27.47
CA ALA A 13 -6.32 12.65 -26.34
C ALA A 13 -5.80 11.90 -25.10
N CYS A 14 -4.53 12.09 -24.75
CA CYS A 14 -4.04 11.83 -23.43
C CYS A 14 -4.82 12.76 -22.48
N THR A 15 -5.92 12.29 -21.95
CA THR A 15 -6.56 12.93 -20.82
C THR A 15 -5.60 12.77 -19.64
N PRO A 16 -4.94 13.84 -19.16
CA PRO A 16 -4.24 13.75 -17.91
C PRO A 16 -5.31 13.42 -16.87
N GLY A 17 -5.24 12.22 -16.27
CA GLY A 17 -6.11 11.84 -15.18
C GLY A 17 -6.03 12.97 -14.16
N SER A 18 -7.09 13.75 -14.06
CA SER A 18 -7.20 14.78 -13.04
C SER A 18 -7.10 14.07 -11.70
N LYS A 19 -5.93 14.14 -11.07
CA LYS A 19 -5.74 13.70 -9.70
C LYS A 19 -6.68 14.58 -8.88
N GLN A 20 -7.83 14.04 -8.51
CA GLN A 20 -8.80 14.78 -7.72
C GLN A 20 -8.12 15.08 -6.39
N LEU A 21 -7.76 16.35 -6.20
CA LEU A 21 -7.15 16.80 -4.96
C LEU A 21 -8.21 16.65 -3.89
N SER A 22 -8.06 15.66 -3.01
CA SER A 22 -8.86 15.58 -1.80
C SER A 22 -8.41 16.67 -0.83
N SER A 23 -9.35 17.23 -0.05
CA SER A 23 -8.95 18.06 1.10
C SER A 23 -8.05 17.19 1.97
N GLY A 24 -6.95 17.70 2.48
CA GLY A 24 -6.00 16.92 3.31
C GLY A 24 -6.62 16.43 4.64
N ILE A 25 -7.92 16.63 4.84
CA ILE A 25 -8.69 16.20 6.02
C ILE A 25 -9.62 15.08 5.57
N ASP A 26 -9.44 13.90 6.17
CA ASP A 26 -10.38 12.80 6.03
C ASP A 26 -11.52 12.98 7.04
N ILE A 27 -12.73 13.24 6.54
CA ILE A 27 -13.92 13.46 7.37
C ILE A 27 -14.31 12.20 8.15
N ALA A 28 -13.96 11.01 7.67
CA ALA A 28 -14.21 9.75 8.39
C ALA A 28 -13.47 9.65 9.72
N ASN A 29 -12.40 10.42 9.89
CA ASN A 29 -11.65 10.48 11.14
C ASN A 29 -12.34 11.32 12.23
N LEU A 30 -13.32 12.12 11.87
CA LEU A 30 -14.05 12.95 12.80
C LEU A 30 -15.11 12.14 13.56
N ASP A 31 -15.29 12.45 14.83
CA ASP A 31 -16.41 11.96 15.64
C ASP A 31 -17.33 13.11 16.05
N THR A 32 -18.38 13.29 15.28
CA THR A 32 -19.35 14.38 15.48
C THR A 32 -20.25 14.21 16.71
N THR A 33 -20.13 13.11 17.45
CA THR A 33 -20.83 12.93 18.74
C THR A 33 -20.21 13.79 19.85
N TYR A 34 -18.95 14.22 19.65
CA TYR A 34 -18.29 15.18 20.52
C TYR A 34 -18.39 16.59 19.96
N LEU A 35 -18.62 17.56 20.84
CA LEU A 35 -18.61 18.97 20.44
C LEU A 35 -17.16 19.49 20.43
N PRO A 36 -16.72 20.15 19.35
CA PRO A 36 -15.31 20.62 19.24
C PRO A 36 -14.91 21.62 20.34
N GLY A 37 -15.87 22.32 20.92
CA GLY A 37 -15.65 23.23 22.05
C GLY A 37 -15.52 22.51 23.42
N THR A 38 -15.93 21.25 23.51
CA THR A 38 -15.88 20.47 24.75
C THR A 38 -14.71 19.49 24.76
N ASP A 39 -14.55 18.75 23.67
CA ASP A 39 -13.44 17.79 23.50
C ASP A 39 -13.02 17.77 22.02
N PHE A 40 -12.10 18.67 21.69
CA PHE A 40 -11.61 18.79 20.33
C PHE A 40 -10.79 17.55 19.90
N TYR A 41 -10.08 16.91 20.81
CA TYR A 41 -9.30 15.72 20.49
C TYR A 41 -10.21 14.59 20.04
N MET A 42 -11.22 14.26 20.81
CA MET A 42 -12.17 13.21 20.43
C MET A 42 -13.00 13.59 19.20
N TYR A 43 -13.39 14.87 19.07
CA TYR A 43 -14.02 15.34 17.84
C TYR A 43 -13.16 15.10 16.60
N ALA A 44 -11.86 15.43 16.65
CA ALA A 44 -10.96 15.39 15.49
C ALA A 44 -10.44 13.98 15.18
N THR A 45 -10.36 13.08 16.17
CA THR A 45 -9.67 11.78 16.03
C THR A 45 -10.53 10.57 16.42
N GLY A 46 -11.71 10.79 16.99
CA GLY A 46 -12.53 9.71 17.54
C GLY A 46 -13.00 8.70 16.48
N GLY A 47 -13.26 9.15 15.25
CA GLY A 47 -13.58 8.25 14.13
C GLY A 47 -12.42 7.35 13.77
N TRP A 48 -11.22 7.91 13.69
CA TRP A 48 -10.00 7.14 13.44
C TRP A 48 -9.72 6.11 14.54
N GLN A 49 -9.85 6.50 15.82
CA GLN A 49 -9.64 5.61 16.96
C GLN A 49 -10.63 4.43 16.99
N LYS A 50 -11.89 4.68 16.59
CA LYS A 50 -12.90 3.62 16.46
C LYS A 50 -12.59 2.64 15.33
N ALA A 51 -12.03 3.14 14.22
CA ALA A 51 -11.63 2.31 13.08
C ALA A 51 -10.35 1.51 13.37
N HIS A 52 -9.50 1.99 14.28
CA HIS A 52 -8.20 1.38 14.62
C HIS A 52 -8.12 1.11 16.13
N PRO A 53 -8.90 0.14 16.66
CA PRO A 53 -8.86 -0.20 18.07
C PRO A 53 -7.48 -0.74 18.45
N LEU A 54 -6.99 -0.33 19.61
CA LEU A 54 -5.72 -0.81 20.12
C LEU A 54 -5.78 -2.32 20.39
N THR A 55 -4.92 -3.08 19.74
CA THR A 55 -4.78 -4.51 19.96
C THR A 55 -3.81 -4.82 21.10
N ALA A 56 -3.80 -6.07 21.59
CA ALA A 56 -2.91 -6.48 22.68
C ALA A 56 -1.41 -6.42 22.31
N GLU A 57 -1.09 -6.35 21.04
CA GLU A 57 0.28 -6.29 20.52
C GLU A 57 0.90 -4.90 20.67
N TYR A 58 0.06 -3.86 20.75
CA TYR A 58 0.51 -2.48 20.76
C TYR A 58 0.16 -1.79 22.07
N SER A 59 1.13 -1.18 22.71
CA SER A 59 0.91 -0.26 23.84
C SER A 59 0.37 1.11 23.40
N ARG A 60 0.59 1.44 22.13
CA ARG A 60 0.07 2.62 21.41
C ARG A 60 -0.03 2.27 19.93
N PHE A 61 -0.97 2.87 19.23
CA PHE A 61 -1.10 2.76 17.78
C PHE A 61 -1.49 4.11 17.20
N GLY A 62 -0.79 4.55 16.19
CA GLY A 62 -1.02 5.83 15.53
C GLY A 62 -0.73 5.75 14.04
N SER A 63 -0.85 6.86 13.33
CA SER A 63 -0.64 6.92 11.87
C SER A 63 0.75 6.51 11.43
N PHE A 64 1.77 6.71 12.26
CA PHE A 64 3.13 6.25 11.96
C PHE A 64 3.28 4.74 12.10
N ASP A 65 2.62 4.14 13.09
CA ASP A 65 2.61 2.69 13.28
C ASP A 65 1.88 2.02 12.10
N GLN A 66 0.74 2.57 11.69
CA GLN A 66 0.03 2.11 10.50
C GLN A 66 0.86 2.24 9.23
N LEU A 67 1.55 3.37 9.04
CA LEU A 67 2.42 3.56 7.89
C LEU A 67 3.55 2.52 7.84
N GLN A 68 4.09 2.15 9.01
CA GLN A 68 5.10 1.10 9.11
C GLN A 68 4.53 -0.27 8.73
N GLU A 69 3.33 -0.62 9.21
CA GLU A 69 2.67 -1.87 8.84
C GLU A 69 2.37 -1.94 7.34
N ASP A 70 1.79 -0.88 6.79
CA ASP A 70 1.52 -0.77 5.35
C ASP A 70 2.80 -0.92 4.52
N ASN A 71 3.91 -0.33 4.98
CA ASN A 71 5.19 -0.42 4.30
C ASN A 71 5.77 -1.84 4.38
N ASN A 72 5.67 -2.50 5.53
CA ASN A 72 6.11 -3.87 5.71
C ASN A 72 5.31 -4.83 4.81
N GLU A 73 4.00 -4.64 4.72
CA GLU A 73 3.14 -5.45 3.84
C GLU A 73 3.47 -5.25 2.36
N ARG A 74 3.75 -4.00 1.95
CA ARG A 74 4.20 -3.70 0.58
C ARG A 74 5.54 -4.35 0.28
N LEU A 75 6.50 -4.27 1.22
CA LEU A 75 7.80 -4.92 1.07
C LEU A 75 7.66 -6.44 0.98
N ARG A 76 6.81 -7.05 1.82
CA ARG A 76 6.50 -8.48 1.77
C ARG A 76 5.97 -8.84 0.38
N SER A 77 4.93 -8.16 -0.09
CA SER A 77 4.32 -8.40 -1.39
C SER A 77 5.30 -8.28 -2.55
N LEU A 78 6.23 -7.31 -2.49
CA LEU A 78 7.29 -7.13 -3.49
C LEU A 78 8.27 -8.30 -3.48
N ILE A 79 8.73 -8.73 -2.30
CA ILE A 79 9.69 -9.84 -2.15
C ILE A 79 9.05 -11.15 -2.61
N GLU A 80 7.83 -11.44 -2.17
CA GLU A 80 7.07 -12.62 -2.58
C GLU A 80 6.82 -12.62 -4.10
N GLY A 81 6.49 -11.45 -4.67
CA GLY A 81 6.33 -11.30 -6.11
C GLY A 81 7.62 -11.57 -6.89
N VAL A 82 8.77 -11.17 -6.38
CA VAL A 82 10.09 -11.47 -6.97
C VAL A 82 10.43 -12.96 -6.80
N ALA A 83 10.15 -13.54 -5.64
CA ALA A 83 10.44 -14.93 -5.34
C ALA A 83 9.58 -15.93 -6.16
N ALA A 84 8.37 -15.51 -6.55
CA ALA A 84 7.46 -16.32 -7.35
C ALA A 84 7.75 -16.33 -8.86
N GLN A 85 8.70 -15.51 -9.32
CA GLN A 85 9.04 -15.39 -10.75
C GLN A 85 10.33 -16.13 -11.09
N GLU A 86 10.46 -16.52 -12.37
CA GLU A 86 11.75 -16.95 -12.92
C GLU A 86 12.64 -15.70 -13.09
N ASN A 87 13.76 -15.69 -12.39
CA ASN A 87 14.69 -14.57 -12.39
C ASN A 87 15.94 -14.92 -13.22
N GLU A 88 16.50 -13.92 -13.90
CA GLU A 88 17.73 -14.07 -14.66
C GLU A 88 18.90 -14.48 -13.75
N ALA A 89 19.70 -15.45 -14.20
CA ALA A 89 20.83 -15.97 -13.45
C ALA A 89 21.84 -14.87 -13.08
N GLY A 90 22.19 -14.77 -11.81
CA GLY A 90 23.12 -13.77 -11.27
C GLY A 90 22.52 -12.38 -11.04
N SER A 91 21.24 -12.17 -11.38
CA SER A 91 20.55 -10.91 -11.14
C SER A 91 20.32 -10.61 -9.65
N ILE A 92 20.04 -9.35 -9.33
CA ILE A 92 19.66 -8.94 -7.97
C ILE A 92 18.33 -9.62 -7.57
N ALA A 93 17.39 -9.73 -8.51
CA ALA A 93 16.12 -10.38 -8.30
C ALA A 93 16.28 -11.85 -7.88
N GLN A 94 17.16 -12.61 -8.57
CA GLN A 94 17.46 -13.98 -8.16
C GLN A 94 18.02 -14.04 -6.75
N LYS A 95 18.97 -13.18 -6.40
CA LYS A 95 19.58 -13.18 -5.05
C LYS A 95 18.56 -12.91 -3.95
N ILE A 96 17.60 -12.01 -4.21
CA ILE A 96 16.50 -11.72 -3.27
C ILE A 96 15.60 -12.95 -3.14
N ALA A 97 15.22 -13.56 -4.26
CA ALA A 97 14.38 -14.76 -4.28
C ALA A 97 15.04 -15.94 -3.54
N ASP A 98 16.30 -16.20 -3.81
CA ASP A 98 17.05 -17.28 -3.19
C ASP A 98 17.17 -17.08 -1.66
N LEU A 99 17.47 -15.86 -1.22
CA LEU A 99 17.55 -15.52 0.19
C LEU A 99 16.18 -15.70 0.88
N TYR A 100 15.12 -15.18 0.28
CA TYR A 100 13.78 -15.31 0.81
C TYR A 100 13.34 -16.77 0.91
N ASN A 101 13.49 -17.53 -0.17
CA ASN A 101 13.10 -18.93 -0.20
C ASN A 101 13.90 -19.75 0.81
N SER A 102 15.21 -19.49 0.96
CA SER A 102 16.04 -20.16 1.98
C SER A 102 15.58 -19.84 3.41
N ALA A 103 15.20 -18.60 3.68
CA ALA A 103 14.70 -18.18 4.99
C ALA A 103 13.31 -18.75 5.31
N MET A 104 12.49 -19.01 4.29
CA MET A 104 11.14 -19.55 4.44
C MET A 104 11.09 -21.09 4.38
N ASP A 105 12.20 -21.76 4.07
CA ASP A 105 12.31 -23.21 4.07
C ASP A 105 12.44 -23.76 5.50
N SER A 106 11.31 -23.82 6.18
CA SER A 106 11.23 -24.32 7.56
C SER A 106 11.64 -25.78 7.71
N VAL A 107 11.56 -26.58 6.64
CA VAL A 107 11.95 -28.00 6.66
C VAL A 107 13.47 -28.10 6.78
N SER A 108 14.19 -27.48 5.86
CA SER A 108 15.66 -27.46 5.89
C SER A 108 16.22 -26.78 7.13
N LEU A 109 15.56 -25.74 7.63
CA LEU A 109 15.97 -25.08 8.86
C LEU A 109 15.82 -25.98 10.10
N ASN A 110 14.75 -26.77 10.18
CA ASN A 110 14.52 -27.66 11.32
C ASN A 110 15.38 -28.95 11.28
N GLU A 111 15.78 -29.39 10.08
CA GLU A 111 16.64 -30.57 9.93
C GLU A 111 18.12 -30.31 10.28
N ASN A 112 18.56 -29.04 10.26
CA ASN A 112 19.94 -28.64 10.52
C ASN A 112 20.16 -28.12 11.95
N TYR A 113 19.16 -28.20 12.82
CA TYR A 113 19.24 -27.94 14.25
C TYR A 113 18.93 -29.21 15.05
#